data_caa22e4c3a60b701ef5ad4df0bfe9eb3
#
_entry.id   caa22e4c3a60b701ef5ad4df0bfe9eb3
#
_cell.length_a   1.000
_cell.length_b   1.000
_cell.length_c   1.000
_cell.angle_alpha   90.00
_cell.angle_beta   90.00
_cell.angle_gamma   90.00
#
_symmetry.space_group_name_H-M   'P 1'
#
loop_
_entity.id
_entity.type
_entity.pdbx_description
1 polymer ?
#
loop_
_entity_poly.entity_id
_entity_poly.type
_entity_poly.pdbx_seq_one_letter_code
_entity_poly.pdbx_strand_id
1 'polypeptide(L)'
;VTAWSIGRWLSPCYRKGRHLLWCGLALLPLLLAASQPLTDADLALIKRAKDTYGERAGKRAASWRLLALESRAAAWPERQKLERVNRFFNQLRFIDDSKLWRKKDYWATPLEFLGAAGGDCEDFSIAKYFTLLELGIDDEKMRMVYVKALDYNQFHMVVAYYETPSSVPIILDNLIGDIRPATERRDLLPIYSFNGRHLWLMKARGQGELAGQSSRLGLWNDLRNRMTSGRLARPVVNLDD
;
A
#
# COMPACT_ATOMS: atom_id res chain seq x y z
N VAL A 1 66.03 10.09 48.06
CA VAL A 1 66.83 11.21 48.59
C VAL A 1 65.97 12.49 48.32
N THR A 2 65.50 13.02 49.47
CA THR A 2 65.33 14.43 49.85
C THR A 2 64.33 15.28 48.96
N ALA A 3 63.25 15.78 49.44
CA ALA A 3 62.87 16.53 50.64
C ALA A 3 62.56 18.01 50.31
N TRP A 4 61.39 18.44 50.84
CA TRP A 4 61.03 19.77 51.38
C TRP A 4 60.94 20.96 50.41
N SER A 5 59.98 21.93 50.52
CA SER A 5 59.21 22.52 51.62
C SER A 5 58.16 23.48 51.08
N ILE A 6 56.96 23.52 51.61
CA ILE A 6 56.31 24.57 52.46
C ILE A 6 56.39 26.03 51.99
N GLY A 7 55.23 26.66 51.86
CA GLY A 7 55.02 28.10 51.84
C GLY A 7 53.59 28.46 51.45
N ARG A 8 52.83 28.62 52.24
CA ARG A 8 51.78 29.32 53.01
C ARG A 8 51.49 30.76 52.58
N TRP A 9 50.16 31.09 52.69
CA TRP A 9 49.48 32.40 52.85
C TRP A 9 49.16 33.11 51.52
N LEU A 10 47.93 33.63 51.19
CA LEU A 10 46.80 34.27 51.92
C LEU A 10 45.59 34.31 50.99
N SER A 11 44.41 34.06 51.52
CA SER A 11 43.13 34.57 51.01
C SER A 11 43.00 36.06 51.41
N PRO A 12 42.00 36.85 50.99
CA PRO A 12 40.67 36.57 50.45
C PRO A 12 40.24 37.56 49.34
N CYS A 13 39.20 37.28 48.64
CA CYS A 13 38.10 38.24 48.52
C CYS A 13 36.90 37.65 47.80
N TYR A 14 35.90 37.55 48.57
CA TYR A 14 34.49 37.27 48.26
C TYR A 14 33.93 38.30 47.31
N ARG A 15 33.46 37.90 46.12
CA ARG A 15 32.55 38.70 45.30
C ARG A 15 31.44 37.85 44.76
N LYS A 16 30.27 37.97 45.40
CA LYS A 16 29.00 37.40 44.98
C LYS A 16 28.66 37.94 43.59
N GLY A 17 28.77 37.10 42.56
CA GLY A 17 28.16 37.28 41.27
C GLY A 17 26.91 36.39 41.17
N ARG A 18 25.74 36.99 41.25
CA ARG A 18 24.46 36.31 41.00
C ARG A 18 24.40 35.97 39.49
N HIS A 19 24.73 34.74 39.14
CA HIS A 19 24.41 34.19 37.81
C HIS A 19 22.93 33.81 37.79
N LEU A 20 22.09 34.68 37.21
CA LEU A 20 20.75 34.35 36.78
C LEU A 20 20.87 33.25 35.70
N LEU A 21 20.58 32.00 36.12
CA LEU A 21 20.31 30.89 35.19
C LEU A 21 18.98 31.22 34.49
N TRP A 22 19.10 31.72 33.27
CA TRP A 22 18.00 31.72 32.31
C TRP A 22 17.77 30.30 31.88
N CYS A 23 16.86 29.57 32.54
CA CYS A 23 16.22 28.38 31.96
C CYS A 23 15.37 28.83 30.79
N GLY A 24 15.97 28.86 29.61
CA GLY A 24 15.23 28.97 28.37
C GLY A 24 14.37 27.72 28.21
N LEU A 25 13.08 27.79 28.58
CA LEU A 25 12.08 26.83 28.13
C LEU A 25 12.02 26.96 26.62
N ALA A 26 12.72 26.05 25.91
CA ALA A 26 12.47 25.82 24.52
C ALA A 26 11.06 25.21 24.40
N LEU A 27 10.08 26.05 24.14
CA LEU A 27 8.77 25.64 23.65
C LEU A 27 9.00 24.99 22.29
N LEU A 28 9.17 23.65 22.27
CA LEU A 28 9.00 22.88 21.05
C LEU A 28 7.56 23.13 20.58
N PRO A 29 7.34 23.71 19.39
CA PRO A 29 6.01 23.75 18.83
C PRO A 29 5.59 22.30 18.59
N LEU A 30 4.65 21.80 19.37
CA LEU A 30 3.90 20.59 19.07
C LEU A 30 3.14 20.92 17.77
N LEU A 31 3.74 20.59 16.63
CA LEU A 31 3.04 20.58 15.35
C LEU A 31 1.93 19.52 15.48
N LEU A 32 0.77 19.94 15.96
CA LEU A 32 -0.47 19.23 15.70
C LEU A 32 -0.61 19.19 14.19
N ALA A 33 -0.24 18.05 13.59
CA ALA A 33 -0.61 17.76 12.21
C ALA A 33 -2.13 17.79 12.18
N ALA A 34 -2.70 18.91 11.74
CA ALA A 34 -4.12 19.02 11.49
C ALA A 34 -4.45 17.92 10.47
N SER A 35 -5.25 16.93 10.91
CA SER A 35 -5.73 15.89 10.01
C SER A 35 -6.47 16.57 8.87
N GLN A 36 -5.93 16.48 7.67
CA GLN A 36 -6.59 17.02 6.47
C GLN A 36 -7.98 16.38 6.39
N PRO A 37 -9.04 17.16 6.18
CA PRO A 37 -10.38 16.60 6.05
C PRO A 37 -10.47 15.74 4.75
N LEU A 38 -11.42 14.81 4.73
CA LEU A 38 -11.80 14.11 3.50
C LEU A 38 -12.24 15.13 2.46
N THR A 39 -11.78 14.96 1.24
CA THR A 39 -12.18 15.82 0.11
C THR A 39 -13.60 15.53 -0.32
N ASP A 40 -14.23 16.44 -1.07
CA ASP A 40 -15.55 16.19 -1.66
C ASP A 40 -15.55 14.95 -2.57
N ALA A 41 -14.45 14.69 -3.27
CA ALA A 41 -14.27 13.47 -4.07
C ALA A 41 -14.25 12.21 -3.19
N ASP A 42 -13.57 12.24 -2.04
CA ASP A 42 -13.56 11.14 -1.09
C ASP A 42 -14.98 10.88 -0.54
N LEU A 43 -15.69 11.94 -0.15
CA LEU A 43 -17.05 11.86 0.36
C LEU A 43 -18.03 11.32 -0.70
N ALA A 44 -17.91 11.76 -1.95
CA ALA A 44 -18.69 11.23 -3.07
C ALA A 44 -18.44 9.74 -3.32
N LEU A 45 -17.18 9.31 -3.20
CA LEU A 45 -16.77 7.91 -3.35
C LEU A 45 -17.34 7.02 -2.23
N ILE A 46 -17.26 7.49 -0.99
CA ILE A 46 -17.85 6.84 0.20
C ILE A 46 -19.38 6.73 0.04
N LYS A 47 -20.02 7.83 -0.37
CA LYS A 47 -21.46 7.84 -0.61
C LYS A 47 -21.86 6.83 -1.69
N ARG A 48 -21.13 6.75 -2.79
CA ARG A 48 -21.38 5.77 -3.86
C ARG A 48 -21.27 4.33 -3.37
N ALA A 49 -20.22 4.01 -2.57
CA ALA A 49 -20.08 2.70 -1.98
C ALA A 49 -21.28 2.35 -1.10
N LYS A 50 -21.71 3.29 -0.25
CA LYS A 50 -22.88 3.13 0.62
C LYS A 50 -24.19 2.93 -0.19
N ASP A 51 -24.45 3.78 -1.17
CA ASP A 51 -25.69 3.75 -1.97
C ASP A 51 -25.78 2.49 -2.84
N THR A 52 -24.62 1.94 -3.27
CA THR A 52 -24.59 0.78 -4.16
C THR A 52 -24.57 -0.54 -3.40
N TYR A 53 -23.83 -0.61 -2.29
CA TYR A 53 -23.52 -1.86 -1.59
C TYR A 53 -23.92 -1.88 -0.09
N GLY A 54 -24.43 -0.76 0.44
CA GLY A 54 -24.91 -0.66 1.82
C GLY A 54 -23.94 -0.01 2.79
N GLU A 55 -24.38 0.13 4.03
CA GLU A 55 -23.67 0.86 5.10
C GLU A 55 -22.26 0.34 5.38
N ARG A 56 -22.09 -0.99 5.42
CA ARG A 56 -20.78 -1.60 5.71
C ARG A 56 -19.77 -1.31 4.60
N ALA A 57 -20.22 -1.29 3.33
CA ALA A 57 -19.41 -0.89 2.19
C ALA A 57 -18.98 0.58 2.28
N GLY A 58 -19.90 1.47 2.68
CA GLY A 58 -19.56 2.88 2.95
C GLY A 58 -18.48 3.01 4.02
N LYS A 59 -18.54 2.23 5.11
CA LYS A 59 -17.52 2.21 6.16
C LYS A 59 -16.16 1.71 5.64
N ARG A 60 -16.13 0.66 4.82
CA ARG A 60 -14.88 0.17 4.20
C ARG A 60 -14.25 1.20 3.28
N ALA A 61 -15.09 1.85 2.44
CA ALA A 61 -14.61 2.94 1.58
C ALA A 61 -14.07 4.13 2.40
N ALA A 62 -14.73 4.50 3.52
CA ALA A 62 -14.23 5.54 4.42
C ALA A 62 -12.88 5.16 5.03
N SER A 63 -12.71 3.92 5.51
CA SER A 63 -11.44 3.44 6.05
C SER A 63 -10.33 3.46 4.99
N TRP A 64 -10.65 3.13 3.74
CA TRP A 64 -9.72 3.22 2.61
C TRP A 64 -9.28 4.66 2.34
N ARG A 65 -10.21 5.62 2.35
CA ARG A 65 -9.89 7.05 2.15
C ARG A 65 -9.09 7.62 3.32
N LEU A 66 -9.38 7.20 4.56
CA LEU A 66 -8.59 7.56 5.74
C LEU A 66 -7.16 7.03 5.66
N LEU A 67 -6.95 5.79 5.18
CA LEU A 67 -5.61 5.26 4.92
C LEU A 67 -4.80 6.17 3.98
N ALA A 68 -5.42 6.67 2.91
CA ALA A 68 -4.79 7.59 1.97
C ALA A 68 -4.46 8.94 2.62
N LEU A 69 -5.36 9.45 3.45
CA LEU A 69 -5.14 10.69 4.22
C LEU A 69 -3.97 10.55 5.20
N GLU A 70 -3.96 9.49 6.00
CA GLU A 70 -2.88 9.21 6.96
C GLU A 70 -1.53 9.11 6.26
N SER A 71 -1.48 8.45 5.11
CA SER A 71 -0.26 8.32 4.30
C SER A 71 0.30 9.68 3.89
N ARG A 72 -0.58 10.58 3.44
CA ARG A 72 -0.19 11.95 3.03
C ARG A 72 0.23 12.80 4.22
N ALA A 73 -0.57 12.79 5.29
CA ALA A 73 -0.33 13.61 6.48
C ALA A 73 0.96 13.23 7.21
N ALA A 74 1.27 11.94 7.30
CA ALA A 74 2.47 11.43 7.96
C ALA A 74 3.64 11.22 7.00
N ALA A 75 3.50 11.57 5.71
CA ALA A 75 4.52 11.40 4.67
C ALA A 75 5.18 9.99 4.71
N TRP A 76 4.36 8.94 4.73
CA TRP A 76 4.87 7.57 4.88
C TRP A 76 5.93 7.23 3.81
N PRO A 77 7.06 6.64 4.20
CA PRO A 77 8.01 6.07 3.25
C PRO A 77 7.37 4.93 2.45
N GLU A 78 7.90 4.64 1.26
CA GLU A 78 7.33 3.63 0.35
C GLU A 78 7.09 2.28 1.04
N ARG A 79 8.05 1.79 1.82
CA ARG A 79 7.93 0.55 2.57
C ARG A 79 6.70 0.51 3.48
N GLN A 80 6.44 1.59 4.20
CA GLN A 80 5.27 1.68 5.08
C GLN A 80 3.96 1.71 4.27
N LYS A 81 3.94 2.39 3.12
CA LYS A 81 2.79 2.37 2.21
C LYS A 81 2.47 0.95 1.75
N LEU A 82 3.47 0.20 1.31
CA LEU A 82 3.34 -1.20 0.88
C LEU A 82 2.73 -2.06 1.99
N GLU A 83 3.28 -1.99 3.20
CA GLU A 83 2.83 -2.79 4.35
C GLU A 83 1.40 -2.45 4.78
N ARG A 84 1.07 -1.15 4.86
CA ARG A 84 -0.26 -0.70 5.27
C ARG A 84 -1.32 -1.07 4.24
N VAL A 85 -1.04 -0.87 2.95
CA VAL A 85 -1.97 -1.21 1.86
C VAL A 85 -2.16 -2.73 1.76
N ASN A 86 -1.08 -3.51 1.84
CA ASN A 86 -1.17 -4.97 1.81
C ASN A 86 -2.03 -5.50 2.96
N ARG A 87 -1.76 -5.04 4.19
CA ARG A 87 -2.54 -5.43 5.37
C ARG A 87 -4.00 -5.00 5.27
N PHE A 88 -4.28 -3.82 4.76
CA PHE A 88 -5.63 -3.30 4.63
C PHE A 88 -6.50 -4.19 3.74
N PHE A 89 -6.05 -4.49 2.53
CA PHE A 89 -6.83 -5.31 1.61
C PHE A 89 -6.87 -6.78 2.01
N ASN A 90 -5.82 -7.33 2.63
CA ASN A 90 -5.80 -8.71 3.09
C ASN A 90 -6.81 -9.03 4.24
N GLN A 91 -7.54 -8.04 4.74
CA GLN A 91 -8.65 -8.25 5.66
C GLN A 91 -9.96 -8.66 4.96
N LEU A 92 -10.04 -8.48 3.63
CA LEU A 92 -11.22 -8.84 2.85
C LEU A 92 -11.28 -10.36 2.60
N ARG A 93 -12.47 -10.85 2.23
CA ARG A 93 -12.68 -12.28 2.01
C ARG A 93 -12.20 -12.69 0.62
N PHE A 94 -11.55 -13.85 0.52
CA PHE A 94 -11.34 -14.49 -0.76
C PHE A 94 -12.62 -15.18 -1.22
N ILE A 95 -13.05 -14.92 -2.43
CA ILE A 95 -14.20 -15.56 -3.07
C ILE A 95 -14.07 -15.53 -4.58
N ASP A 96 -14.30 -16.68 -5.23
CA ASP A 96 -14.19 -16.81 -6.68
C ASP A 96 -15.24 -15.96 -7.42
N ASP A 97 -14.88 -15.42 -8.56
CA ASP A 97 -15.72 -14.65 -9.47
C ASP A 97 -17.01 -15.36 -9.87
N SER A 98 -16.91 -16.66 -10.11
CA SER A 98 -18.07 -17.51 -10.48
C SER A 98 -19.16 -17.48 -9.39
N LYS A 99 -18.77 -17.33 -8.13
CA LYS A 99 -19.67 -17.24 -6.98
C LYS A 99 -20.11 -15.80 -6.75
N LEU A 100 -19.18 -14.85 -6.79
CA LEU A 100 -19.44 -13.45 -6.44
C LEU A 100 -20.17 -12.69 -7.54
N TRP A 101 -19.73 -12.86 -8.81
CA TRP A 101 -20.19 -12.10 -9.95
C TRP A 101 -20.97 -12.92 -10.98
N ARG A 102 -21.04 -14.24 -10.85
CA ARG A 102 -21.51 -15.21 -11.88
C ARG A 102 -20.81 -15.04 -13.20
N LYS A 103 -19.52 -14.68 -13.15
CA LYS A 103 -18.64 -14.56 -14.30
C LYS A 103 -17.49 -15.53 -14.18
N LYS A 104 -16.91 -15.92 -15.31
CA LYS A 104 -15.76 -16.82 -15.32
C LYS A 104 -14.51 -16.09 -14.82
N ASP A 105 -14.40 -14.79 -15.12
CA ASP A 105 -13.27 -13.93 -14.82
C ASP A 105 -13.78 -12.47 -14.83
N TYR A 106 -13.58 -11.73 -13.75
CA TYR A 106 -14.07 -10.36 -13.57
C TYR A 106 -13.15 -9.56 -12.68
N TRP A 107 -12.39 -8.67 -13.25
CA TRP A 107 -11.47 -7.81 -12.52
C TRP A 107 -12.23 -6.63 -11.89
N ALA A 108 -12.54 -6.72 -10.61
CA ALA A 108 -13.27 -5.67 -9.91
C ALA A 108 -12.42 -4.41 -9.75
N THR A 109 -13.07 -3.24 -9.83
CA THR A 109 -12.44 -1.99 -9.42
C THR A 109 -12.21 -1.99 -7.91
N PRO A 110 -11.26 -1.19 -7.37
CA PRO A 110 -11.05 -1.11 -5.94
C PRO A 110 -12.34 -0.81 -5.14
N LEU A 111 -13.25 -0.01 -5.71
CA LEU A 111 -14.52 0.33 -5.06
C LEU A 111 -15.52 -0.84 -5.11
N GLU A 112 -15.56 -1.61 -6.19
CA GLU A 112 -16.37 -2.83 -6.30
C GLU A 112 -15.88 -3.90 -5.32
N PHE A 113 -14.56 -4.10 -5.23
CA PHE A 113 -13.95 -5.05 -4.30
C PHE A 113 -14.26 -4.70 -2.84
N LEU A 114 -14.09 -3.42 -2.45
CA LEU A 114 -14.50 -2.92 -1.13
C LEU A 114 -16.02 -3.04 -0.92
N GLY A 115 -16.78 -2.74 -1.96
CA GLY A 115 -18.24 -2.81 -1.95
C GLY A 115 -18.74 -4.21 -1.68
N ALA A 116 -18.20 -5.18 -2.41
CA ALA A 116 -18.53 -6.59 -2.29
C ALA A 116 -17.98 -7.27 -1.02
N ALA A 117 -17.11 -6.62 -0.25
CA ALA A 117 -16.39 -7.16 0.91
C ALA A 117 -15.46 -8.35 0.60
N GLY A 118 -15.13 -8.56 -0.65
CA GLY A 118 -14.26 -9.65 -1.09
C GLY A 118 -14.16 -9.75 -2.60
N GLY A 119 -13.31 -10.67 -3.04
CA GLY A 119 -13.00 -10.98 -4.44
C GLY A 119 -11.92 -12.05 -4.53
N ASP A 120 -11.41 -12.31 -5.72
CA ASP A 120 -10.32 -13.26 -5.90
C ASP A 120 -8.93 -12.58 -6.05
N CYS A 121 -7.93 -13.32 -6.49
CA CYS A 121 -6.54 -12.87 -6.39
C CYS A 121 -6.23 -11.61 -7.19
N GLU A 122 -6.85 -11.43 -8.34
CA GLU A 122 -6.70 -10.25 -9.17
C GLU A 122 -7.30 -9.00 -8.51
N ASP A 123 -8.44 -9.14 -7.84
CA ASP A 123 -9.10 -8.04 -7.14
C ASP A 123 -8.24 -7.50 -6.01
N PHE A 124 -7.63 -8.38 -5.22
CA PHE A 124 -6.65 -8.00 -4.20
C PHE A 124 -5.46 -7.25 -4.82
N SER A 125 -4.91 -7.78 -5.91
CA SER A 125 -3.74 -7.21 -6.59
C SER A 125 -4.07 -5.84 -7.21
N ILE A 126 -5.19 -5.72 -7.90
CA ILE A 126 -5.68 -4.51 -8.53
C ILE A 126 -5.92 -3.42 -7.46
N ALA A 127 -6.60 -3.75 -6.38
CA ALA A 127 -6.90 -2.80 -5.32
C ALA A 127 -5.63 -2.28 -4.63
N LYS A 128 -4.66 -3.17 -4.36
CA LYS A 128 -3.35 -2.78 -3.83
C LYS A 128 -2.60 -1.88 -4.81
N TYR A 129 -2.51 -2.28 -6.08
CA TYR A 129 -1.78 -1.54 -7.10
C TYR A 129 -2.32 -0.13 -7.30
N PHE A 130 -3.63 0.06 -7.51
CA PHE A 130 -4.21 1.39 -7.71
C PHE A 130 -4.13 2.25 -6.45
N THR A 131 -4.28 1.67 -5.27
CA THR A 131 -4.10 2.40 -4.02
C THR A 131 -2.66 2.88 -3.86
N LEU A 132 -1.67 2.04 -4.15
CA LEU A 132 -0.27 2.43 -4.08
C LEU A 132 0.09 3.52 -5.09
N LEU A 133 -0.46 3.48 -6.32
CA LEU A 133 -0.34 4.58 -7.28
C LEU A 133 -0.89 5.90 -6.71
N GLU A 134 -2.07 5.85 -6.11
CA GLU A 134 -2.68 7.02 -5.47
C GLU A 134 -1.84 7.56 -4.31
N LEU A 135 -1.16 6.69 -3.58
CA LEU A 135 -0.22 7.06 -2.52
C LEU A 135 1.13 7.57 -3.04
N GLY A 136 1.29 7.68 -4.36
CA GLY A 136 2.48 8.24 -5.01
C GLY A 136 3.63 7.25 -5.19
N ILE A 137 3.36 5.94 -5.19
CA ILE A 137 4.34 4.96 -5.68
C ILE A 137 4.33 5.01 -7.21
N ASP A 138 5.51 5.15 -7.81
CA ASP A 138 5.66 5.21 -9.26
C ASP A 138 5.18 3.92 -9.94
N ASP A 139 4.44 4.06 -11.05
CA ASP A 139 3.98 2.94 -11.88
C ASP A 139 5.14 2.05 -12.36
N GLU A 140 6.29 2.66 -12.65
CA GLU A 140 7.47 1.92 -13.11
C GLU A 140 8.10 1.03 -12.03
N LYS A 141 7.82 1.31 -10.75
CA LYS A 141 8.25 0.50 -9.63
C LYS A 141 7.33 -0.69 -9.34
N MET A 142 6.18 -0.76 -9.97
CA MET A 142 5.17 -1.79 -9.66
C MET A 142 4.78 -2.59 -10.89
N ARG A 143 4.51 -3.89 -10.67
CA ARG A 143 3.91 -4.77 -11.67
C ARG A 143 2.90 -5.69 -11.01
N MET A 144 1.76 -5.86 -11.63
CA MET A 144 0.90 -7.01 -11.38
C MET A 144 1.50 -8.20 -12.10
N VAL A 145 1.69 -9.30 -11.38
CA VAL A 145 2.38 -10.50 -11.90
C VAL A 145 1.42 -11.67 -11.86
N TYR A 146 1.11 -12.21 -13.03
CA TYR A 146 0.36 -13.45 -13.16
C TYR A 146 1.33 -14.62 -12.99
N VAL A 147 1.03 -15.47 -12.03
CA VAL A 147 1.91 -16.56 -11.60
C VAL A 147 1.15 -17.90 -11.56
N LYS A 148 1.87 -19.00 -11.58
CA LYS A 148 1.37 -20.29 -11.12
C LYS A 148 1.77 -20.46 -9.65
N ALA A 149 0.80 -20.55 -8.75
CA ALA A 149 1.01 -20.92 -7.35
C ALA A 149 1.17 -22.45 -7.29
N LEU A 150 2.40 -22.91 -7.08
CA LEU A 150 2.77 -24.32 -7.23
C LEU A 150 2.12 -25.20 -6.17
N ASP A 151 2.09 -24.75 -4.92
CA ASP A 151 1.54 -25.51 -3.79
C ASP A 151 0.03 -25.75 -3.93
N TYR A 152 -0.69 -24.85 -4.61
CA TYR A 152 -2.13 -24.95 -4.88
C TYR A 152 -2.44 -25.45 -6.28
N ASN A 153 -1.44 -25.59 -7.14
CA ASN A 153 -1.59 -25.89 -8.56
C ASN A 153 -2.60 -24.97 -9.30
N GLN A 154 -2.68 -23.70 -8.90
CA GLN A 154 -3.63 -22.71 -9.41
C GLN A 154 -2.90 -21.51 -10.03
N PHE A 155 -3.56 -20.82 -10.96
CA PHE A 155 -3.13 -19.50 -11.38
C PHE A 155 -3.47 -18.49 -10.32
N HIS A 156 -2.62 -17.48 -10.19
CA HIS A 156 -2.70 -16.50 -9.14
C HIS A 156 -2.14 -15.15 -9.59
N MET A 157 -2.51 -14.07 -8.93
CA MET A 157 -1.99 -12.74 -9.21
C MET A 157 -1.45 -12.08 -7.95
N VAL A 158 -0.28 -11.46 -8.07
CA VAL A 158 0.38 -10.73 -6.98
C VAL A 158 0.88 -9.35 -7.47
N VAL A 159 1.20 -8.46 -6.55
CA VAL A 159 1.91 -7.21 -6.86
C VAL A 159 3.38 -7.38 -6.53
N ALA A 160 4.24 -7.11 -7.51
CA ALA A 160 5.69 -7.02 -7.33
C ALA A 160 6.10 -5.54 -7.29
N TYR A 161 6.82 -5.16 -6.24
CA TYR A 161 7.40 -3.82 -6.10
C TYR A 161 8.91 -3.89 -6.24
N TYR A 162 9.47 -3.02 -7.07
CA TYR A 162 10.89 -2.87 -7.36
C TYR A 162 11.37 -1.53 -6.79
N GLU A 163 12.31 -1.55 -5.86
CA GLU A 163 12.90 -0.32 -5.32
C GLU A 163 13.65 0.44 -6.42
N THR A 164 14.40 -0.30 -7.23
CA THR A 164 15.07 0.15 -8.45
C THR A 164 14.77 -0.81 -9.60
N PRO A 165 14.93 -0.42 -10.88
CA PRO A 165 14.64 -1.30 -12.02
C PRO A 165 15.39 -2.62 -12.03
N SER A 166 16.54 -2.70 -11.35
CA SER A 166 17.39 -3.91 -11.27
C SER A 166 17.29 -4.66 -9.93
N SER A 167 16.52 -4.14 -8.96
CA SER A 167 16.39 -4.79 -7.66
C SER A 167 15.56 -6.08 -7.73
N VAL A 168 15.82 -7.00 -6.82
CA VAL A 168 14.91 -8.12 -6.55
C VAL A 168 13.61 -7.53 -6.01
N PRO A 169 12.46 -7.80 -6.64
CA PRO A 169 11.20 -7.24 -6.16
C PRO A 169 10.76 -7.91 -4.86
N ILE A 170 10.01 -7.17 -4.07
CA ILE A 170 9.24 -7.71 -2.94
C ILE A 170 7.80 -7.92 -3.38
N ILE A 171 7.17 -8.96 -2.84
CA ILE A 171 5.87 -9.47 -3.28
C ILE A 171 4.80 -9.13 -2.23
N LEU A 172 3.74 -8.47 -2.70
CA LEU A 172 2.51 -8.24 -1.94
C LEU A 172 1.49 -9.27 -2.42
N ASP A 173 1.00 -10.08 -1.48
CA ASP A 173 0.17 -11.23 -1.77
C ASP A 173 -0.99 -11.32 -0.76
N ASN A 174 -2.06 -12.01 -1.12
CA ASN A 174 -3.15 -12.34 -0.21
C ASN A 174 -3.08 -13.79 0.32
N LEU A 175 -2.33 -14.68 -0.33
CA LEU A 175 -2.08 -16.04 0.17
C LEU A 175 -1.05 -16.03 1.31
N ILE A 176 0.03 -15.25 1.15
CA ILE A 176 1.02 -15.02 2.19
C ILE A 176 1.01 -13.53 2.52
N GLY A 177 0.48 -13.19 3.70
CA GLY A 177 0.29 -11.79 4.11
C GLY A 177 1.58 -11.01 4.35
N ASP A 178 2.70 -11.70 4.63
CA ASP A 178 4.01 -11.08 4.80
C ASP A 178 4.60 -10.67 3.46
N ILE A 179 5.09 -9.45 3.38
CA ILE A 179 5.81 -8.97 2.20
C ILE A 179 7.22 -9.57 2.20
N ARG A 180 7.51 -10.42 1.21
CA ARG A 180 8.77 -11.14 1.07
C ARG A 180 9.46 -10.85 -0.25
N PRO A 181 10.81 -10.94 -0.31
CA PRO A 181 11.54 -10.91 -1.57
C PRO A 181 11.09 -12.06 -2.49
N ALA A 182 11.07 -11.81 -3.81
CA ALA A 182 10.71 -12.82 -4.80
C ALA A 182 11.60 -14.07 -4.73
N THR A 183 12.84 -13.95 -4.27
CA THR A 183 13.77 -15.08 -4.05
C THR A 183 13.32 -16.03 -2.97
N GLU A 184 12.47 -15.59 -2.05
CA GLU A 184 11.86 -16.40 -0.98
C GLU A 184 10.50 -16.98 -1.36
N ARG A 185 9.95 -16.58 -2.52
CA ARG A 185 8.65 -17.01 -3.04
C ARG A 185 8.84 -18.05 -4.13
N ARG A 186 9.48 -19.17 -3.77
CA ARG A 186 9.71 -20.31 -4.68
C ARG A 186 8.44 -21.07 -5.03
N ASP A 187 7.38 -20.85 -4.29
CA ASP A 187 6.02 -21.32 -4.52
C ASP A 187 5.34 -20.63 -5.73
N LEU A 188 5.89 -19.51 -6.23
CA LEU A 188 5.33 -18.74 -7.33
C LEU A 188 6.19 -18.85 -8.59
N LEU A 189 5.60 -19.36 -9.67
CA LEU A 189 6.22 -19.39 -10.99
C LEU A 189 5.64 -18.28 -11.86
N PRO A 190 6.40 -17.20 -12.15
CA PRO A 190 5.90 -16.08 -12.96
C PRO A 190 5.66 -16.48 -14.42
N ILE A 191 4.57 -15.99 -15.02
CA ILE A 191 4.18 -16.24 -16.42
C ILE A 191 4.27 -14.97 -17.24
N TYR A 192 3.57 -13.93 -16.83
CA TYR A 192 3.67 -12.58 -17.38
C TYR A 192 3.45 -11.52 -16.29
N SER A 193 3.85 -10.30 -16.58
CA SER A 193 3.59 -9.16 -15.69
C SER A 193 3.18 -7.94 -16.50
N PHE A 194 2.48 -7.02 -15.88
CA PHE A 194 2.06 -5.77 -16.51
C PHE A 194 1.90 -4.65 -15.46
N ASN A 195 1.91 -3.42 -15.95
CA ASN A 195 1.57 -2.23 -15.18
C ASN A 195 0.61 -1.33 -15.98
N GLY A 196 0.49 -0.07 -15.63
CA GLY A 196 -0.37 0.87 -16.32
C GLY A 196 -0.09 1.02 -17.81
N ARG A 197 1.13 0.73 -18.27
CA ARG A 197 1.62 1.01 -19.62
C ARG A 197 2.10 -0.25 -20.36
N HIS A 198 2.84 -1.11 -19.71
CA HIS A 198 3.65 -2.15 -20.32
C HIS A 198 3.20 -3.55 -19.93
N LEU A 199 3.47 -4.50 -20.83
CA LEU A 199 3.28 -5.92 -20.65
C LEU A 199 4.62 -6.62 -20.89
N TRP A 200 5.02 -7.51 -19.98
CA TRP A 200 6.23 -8.32 -20.09
C TRP A 200 5.88 -9.81 -20.00
N LEU A 201 6.49 -10.61 -20.88
CA LEU A 201 6.48 -12.07 -20.76
C LEU A 201 7.68 -12.48 -19.91
N MET A 202 7.44 -13.34 -18.93
CA MET A 202 8.50 -13.83 -18.06
C MET A 202 9.28 -14.93 -18.77
N LYS A 203 10.61 -14.79 -18.84
CA LYS A 203 11.53 -15.84 -19.32
C LYS A 203 12.05 -16.64 -18.12
N ALA A 204 12.56 -17.85 -18.42
CA ALA A 204 13.32 -18.63 -17.43
C ALA A 204 14.40 -17.74 -16.78
N ARG A 205 14.42 -17.60 -15.43
CA ARG A 205 15.26 -16.75 -14.59
C ARG A 205 14.66 -15.42 -14.15
N GLY A 206 13.34 -15.19 -14.31
CA GLY A 206 12.64 -14.06 -13.66
C GLY A 206 12.80 -12.69 -14.32
N GLN A 207 13.57 -12.57 -15.42
CA GLN A 207 13.63 -11.34 -16.18
C GLN A 207 12.54 -11.35 -17.26
N GLY A 208 11.59 -10.42 -17.15
CA GLY A 208 10.55 -10.23 -18.15
C GLY A 208 11.10 -9.55 -19.41
N GLU A 209 10.72 -10.06 -20.58
CA GLU A 209 10.95 -9.37 -21.86
C GLU A 209 9.74 -8.52 -22.19
N LEU A 210 9.98 -7.26 -22.56
CA LEU A 210 8.91 -6.35 -22.98
C LEU A 210 8.17 -6.95 -24.20
N ALA A 211 6.89 -7.27 -24.02
CA ALA A 211 6.05 -7.89 -25.04
C ALA A 211 5.07 -6.88 -25.69
N GLY A 212 4.98 -5.68 -25.17
CA GLY A 212 4.14 -4.63 -25.71
C GLY A 212 3.44 -3.78 -24.63
N GLN A 213 2.30 -3.26 -24.99
CA GLN A 213 1.48 -2.43 -24.09
C GLN A 213 0.45 -3.27 -23.32
N SER A 214 0.15 -2.89 -22.08
CA SER A 214 -0.86 -3.54 -21.24
C SER A 214 -2.28 -3.43 -21.81
N SER A 215 -2.53 -2.48 -22.71
CA SER A 215 -3.77 -2.36 -23.49
C SER A 215 -4.12 -3.56 -24.35
N ARG A 216 -3.22 -4.51 -24.50
CA ARG A 216 -3.51 -5.82 -25.15
C ARG A 216 -4.33 -6.76 -24.24
N LEU A 217 -4.43 -6.47 -22.96
CA LEU A 217 -5.21 -7.24 -22.00
C LEU A 217 -6.65 -6.73 -21.96
N GLY A 218 -7.61 -7.52 -22.44
CA GLY A 218 -9.03 -7.11 -22.53
C GLY A 218 -9.65 -6.79 -21.17
N LEU A 219 -9.41 -7.62 -20.15
CA LEU A 219 -9.92 -7.42 -18.79
C LEU A 219 -9.34 -6.16 -18.14
N TRP A 220 -8.06 -5.86 -18.40
CA TRP A 220 -7.43 -4.63 -17.95
C TRP A 220 -8.10 -3.38 -18.57
N ASN A 221 -8.41 -3.41 -19.86
CA ASN A 221 -9.09 -2.31 -20.52
C ASN A 221 -10.53 -2.13 -20.01
N ASP A 222 -11.27 -3.22 -19.81
CA ASP A 222 -12.61 -3.16 -19.22
C ASP A 222 -12.60 -2.55 -17.82
N LEU A 223 -11.69 -3.01 -16.96
CA LEU A 223 -11.47 -2.46 -15.62
C LEU A 223 -11.22 -0.93 -15.68
N ARG A 224 -10.27 -0.49 -16.50
CA ARG A 224 -9.94 0.93 -16.64
C ARG A 224 -11.12 1.76 -17.14
N ASN A 225 -11.88 1.24 -18.11
CA ASN A 225 -13.07 1.90 -18.63
C ASN A 225 -14.16 2.03 -17.54
N ARG A 226 -14.33 1.03 -16.69
CA ARG A 226 -15.26 1.10 -15.55
C ARG A 226 -14.80 2.09 -14.50
N MET A 227 -13.50 2.14 -14.19
CA MET A 227 -12.94 3.15 -13.29
C MET A 227 -13.18 4.57 -13.79
N THR A 228 -12.94 4.83 -15.08
CA THR A 228 -13.13 6.15 -15.69
C THR A 228 -14.61 6.54 -15.79
N SER A 229 -15.49 5.63 -16.22
CA SER A 229 -16.93 5.91 -16.36
C SER A 229 -17.66 5.93 -15.01
N GLY A 230 -17.02 5.43 -13.97
CA GLY A 230 -17.62 5.29 -12.67
C GLY A 230 -18.72 4.24 -12.58
N ARG A 231 -18.89 3.37 -13.57
CA ARG A 231 -19.88 2.28 -13.50
C ARG A 231 -19.46 1.26 -12.45
N LEU A 232 -20.42 0.79 -11.65
CA LEU A 232 -20.18 -0.22 -10.61
C LEU A 232 -21.09 -1.42 -10.87
N ALA A 233 -20.52 -2.62 -10.90
CA ALA A 233 -21.28 -3.86 -10.91
C ALA A 233 -21.77 -4.20 -9.49
N ARG A 234 -22.85 -4.96 -9.40
CA ARG A 234 -23.35 -5.49 -8.14
C ARG A 234 -23.02 -6.99 -8.03
N PRO A 235 -22.47 -7.45 -6.91
CA PRO A 235 -22.29 -8.87 -6.69
C PRO A 235 -23.64 -9.58 -6.57
N VAL A 236 -23.67 -10.87 -6.90
CA VAL A 236 -24.90 -11.67 -6.76
C VAL A 236 -25.05 -12.27 -5.36
N VAL A 237 -23.99 -12.20 -4.56
CA VAL A 237 -23.95 -12.63 -3.16
C VAL A 237 -23.60 -11.44 -2.30
N ASN A 238 -24.35 -11.19 -1.25
CA ASN A 238 -24.01 -10.19 -0.25
C ASN A 238 -23.13 -10.84 0.83
N LEU A 239 -21.87 -10.41 0.94
CA LEU A 239 -20.94 -10.92 1.97
C LEU A 239 -21.05 -10.16 3.31
N ASP A 240 -21.92 -9.17 3.37
CA ASP A 240 -22.19 -8.37 4.57
C ASP A 240 -23.35 -8.93 5.43
N ASP A 241 -24.06 -9.95 4.92
CA ASP A 241 -25.17 -10.62 5.61
C ASP A 241 -24.69 -11.62 6.67
#